data_97220380ad37ac8dc86f282152657e57
#
_entry.id   97220380ad37ac8dc86f282152657e57
#
_cell.length_a   1.000
_cell.length_b   1.000
_cell.length_c   1.000
_cell.angle_alpha   90.00
_cell.angle_beta   90.00
_cell.angle_gamma   90.00
#
_symmetry.space_group_name_H-M   'P 1'
#
loop_
_entity.id
_entity.type
_entity.pdbx_description
1 polymer ?
#
loop_
_entity_poly.entity_id
_entity_poly.type
_entity_poly.pdbx_seq_one_letter_code
_entity_poly.pdbx_strand_id
1 'polypeptide(L)'
;MWTISIRQAAKFIIFVLAVIANSCSSGDVNHRVSTNKDELSIVFTGDVLLDRGVKKQIERKGIDYIFSAVKDSFLAADATVINLECPLTDVYTPVMKKYIFKADEKWAASLKQYGVTHAAMANNHTYDQGSTGLLNTVRALKDNDIIPMGFGFTDEERVKPVELEKNGIKVALFNSVFLRLENWIQTDGEPGICMVKGNELAARISSYKQKHPDTKIIAVVHWGVEFMPYPSHQQQMDAMLLASAGTDVIVGHHPHIVQPVKNVKDCTVIYSLGNFVFDQSREDGNKAKMAKVTFRKNETEVILYDIDIVKCRPEVSRK
;
A
#
# COMPACT_ATOMS: atom_id res chain seq x y z
N MET A 1 69.61 -22.92 64.45
CA MET A 1 69.74 -21.54 64.95
C MET A 1 69.30 -20.62 63.81
N TRP A 2 68.26 -19.85 64.07
CA TRP A 2 67.70 -18.72 63.24
C TRP A 2 66.77 -19.04 62.05
N THR A 3 65.56 -18.78 62.30
CA THR A 3 64.39 -18.40 61.51
C THR A 3 64.68 -17.27 60.52
N ILE A 4 63.93 -17.20 59.45
CA ILE A 4 63.06 -16.09 59.06
C ILE A 4 62.27 -16.44 57.80
N SER A 5 61.02 -16.28 57.93
CA SER A 5 59.95 -16.21 56.92
C SER A 5 60.18 -15.14 55.86
N ILE A 6 59.60 -15.31 54.67
CA ILE A 6 58.71 -14.32 54.00
C ILE A 6 58.19 -14.91 52.64
N ARG A 7 56.90 -14.74 52.49
CA ARG A 7 56.04 -15.00 51.30
C ARG A 7 56.53 -14.28 50.09
N GLN A 8 56.38 -14.89 48.92
CA GLN A 8 55.86 -14.20 47.77
C GLN A 8 55.45 -15.15 46.63
N ALA A 9 54.38 -14.74 45.93
CA ALA A 9 53.54 -15.46 45.03
C ALA A 9 54.20 -15.96 43.75
N ALA A 10 53.93 -17.20 43.38
CA ALA A 10 54.21 -17.76 42.06
C ALA A 10 53.09 -17.43 41.11
N LYS A 11 53.41 -16.72 40.04
CA LYS A 11 52.53 -16.55 38.89
C LYS A 11 52.69 -17.76 37.97
N PHE A 12 51.65 -18.60 37.89
CA PHE A 12 51.54 -19.63 36.89
C PHE A 12 51.12 -18.98 35.56
N ILE A 13 51.98 -19.05 34.55
CA ILE A 13 51.65 -18.74 33.15
C ILE A 13 51.22 -20.06 32.52
N ILE A 14 49.93 -20.20 32.24
CA ILE A 14 49.41 -21.29 31.42
C ILE A 14 49.42 -20.80 29.97
N PHE A 15 50.24 -21.43 29.14
CA PHE A 15 50.21 -21.29 27.67
C PHE A 15 49.05 -22.16 27.19
N VAL A 16 47.97 -21.53 26.72
CA VAL A 16 46.92 -22.20 25.98
C VAL A 16 47.21 -22.03 24.49
N LEU A 17 47.54 -23.11 23.82
CA LEU A 17 47.58 -23.23 22.37
C LEU A 17 46.15 -23.15 21.86
N ALA A 18 45.82 -22.02 21.23
CA ALA A 18 44.58 -21.88 20.46
C ALA A 18 44.77 -22.49 19.07
N VAL A 19 44.14 -23.63 18.85
CA VAL A 19 43.96 -24.19 17.50
C VAL A 19 42.90 -23.32 16.81
N ILE A 20 43.29 -22.57 15.77
CA ILE A 20 42.38 -21.83 14.92
C ILE A 20 41.72 -22.83 13.96
N ALA A 21 40.51 -23.27 14.29
CA ALA A 21 39.63 -23.92 13.32
C ALA A 21 38.93 -22.82 12.51
N ASN A 22 39.29 -22.68 11.27
CA ASN A 22 38.56 -21.87 10.28
C ASN A 22 37.22 -22.54 10.01
N SER A 23 36.19 -22.13 10.74
CA SER A 23 34.79 -22.40 10.37
C SER A 23 34.36 -21.30 9.41
N CYS A 24 34.14 -21.65 8.16
CA CYS A 24 33.33 -20.86 7.25
C CYS A 24 31.90 -20.78 7.83
N SER A 25 31.59 -19.70 8.51
CA SER A 25 30.22 -19.38 8.87
C SER A 25 29.60 -18.67 7.66
N SER A 26 28.70 -19.36 6.98
CA SER A 26 27.67 -18.75 6.13
C SER A 26 26.97 -17.68 6.95
N GLY A 27 27.18 -16.41 6.57
CA GLY A 27 26.52 -15.29 7.22
C GLY A 27 25.04 -15.34 6.96
N ASP A 28 24.29 -15.87 7.91
CA ASP A 28 22.87 -15.55 8.05
C ASP A 28 22.77 -14.06 8.32
N VAL A 29 22.39 -13.32 7.27
CA VAL A 29 21.95 -11.94 7.40
C VAL A 29 20.61 -11.97 8.13
N ASN A 30 20.67 -12.08 9.44
CA ASN A 30 19.54 -11.79 10.31
C ASN A 30 19.15 -10.33 10.08
N HIS A 31 18.24 -10.05 9.16
CA HIS A 31 17.45 -8.83 9.16
C HIS A 31 16.67 -8.80 10.49
N ARG A 32 17.30 -8.33 11.54
CA ARG A 32 16.58 -7.82 12.70
C ARG A 32 15.67 -6.72 12.17
N VAL A 33 14.39 -7.02 12.07
CA VAL A 33 13.36 -5.99 11.98
C VAL A 33 13.52 -5.14 13.23
N SER A 34 14.24 -4.03 13.10
CA SER A 34 14.29 -3.00 14.14
C SER A 34 12.89 -2.41 14.18
N THR A 35 12.10 -2.81 15.16
CA THR A 35 10.87 -2.10 15.54
C THR A 35 11.31 -0.78 16.16
N ASN A 36 11.68 0.18 15.30
CA ASN A 36 12.02 1.51 15.76
C ASN A 36 10.74 2.07 16.39
N LYS A 37 10.76 2.29 17.72
CA LYS A 37 9.56 2.69 18.48
C LYS A 37 9.01 4.06 18.04
N ASP A 38 9.78 4.84 17.28
CA ASP A 38 9.49 6.24 16.96
C ASP A 38 9.11 6.44 15.47
N GLU A 39 8.57 5.43 14.81
CA GLU A 39 8.14 5.54 13.43
C GLU A 39 6.79 4.85 13.17
N LEU A 40 6.08 5.34 12.14
CA LEU A 40 4.90 4.71 11.56
C LEU A 40 5.18 4.46 10.09
N SER A 41 5.08 3.19 9.66
CA SER A 41 5.37 2.75 8.30
C SER A 41 4.14 2.21 7.59
N ILE A 42 3.94 2.64 6.34
CA ILE A 42 2.80 2.22 5.51
C ILE A 42 3.34 1.73 4.17
N VAL A 43 2.92 0.53 3.76
CA VAL A 43 3.20 -0.01 2.43
C VAL A 43 2.01 0.26 1.51
N PHE A 44 2.29 0.74 0.31
CA PHE A 44 1.31 0.92 -0.78
C PHE A 44 1.70 0.05 -1.97
N THR A 45 0.71 -0.64 -2.54
CA THR A 45 0.88 -1.40 -3.77
C THR A 45 0.26 -0.69 -4.96
N GLY A 46 0.58 -1.13 -6.17
CA GLY A 46 -0.19 -0.80 -7.37
C GLY A 46 -1.56 -1.50 -7.40
N ASP A 47 -2.13 -1.62 -8.59
CA ASP A 47 -3.49 -2.12 -8.80
C ASP A 47 -3.60 -3.62 -8.54
N VAL A 48 -4.59 -4.03 -7.73
CA VAL A 48 -4.85 -5.42 -7.35
C VAL A 48 -6.19 -5.87 -7.91
N LEU A 49 -6.12 -6.76 -8.90
CA LEU A 49 -7.25 -7.46 -9.52
C LEU A 49 -7.21 -8.94 -9.14
N LEU A 50 -8.30 -9.49 -8.60
CA LEU A 50 -8.41 -10.91 -8.23
C LEU A 50 -9.34 -11.70 -9.17
N ASP A 51 -9.48 -11.24 -10.42
CA ASP A 51 -10.34 -11.83 -11.44
C ASP A 51 -9.52 -12.25 -12.68
N ARG A 52 -10.18 -12.69 -13.73
CA ARG A 52 -9.65 -13.03 -15.05
C ARG A 52 -8.47 -14.01 -14.98
N GLY A 53 -7.30 -13.63 -15.49
CA GLY A 53 -6.08 -14.43 -15.48
C GLY A 53 -5.52 -14.68 -14.09
N VAL A 54 -5.69 -13.71 -13.18
CA VAL A 54 -5.31 -13.88 -11.76
C VAL A 54 -6.14 -14.98 -11.12
N LYS A 55 -7.47 -14.96 -11.29
CA LYS A 55 -8.37 -16.02 -10.80
C LYS A 55 -7.92 -17.40 -11.29
N LYS A 56 -7.60 -17.53 -12.59
CA LYS A 56 -7.09 -18.79 -13.16
C LYS A 56 -5.77 -19.24 -12.52
N GLN A 57 -4.88 -18.32 -12.15
CA GLN A 57 -3.64 -18.68 -11.43
C GLN A 57 -3.94 -19.14 -10.01
N ILE A 58 -4.86 -18.46 -9.31
CA ILE A 58 -5.30 -18.83 -7.96
C ILE A 58 -5.94 -20.23 -7.96
N GLU A 59 -6.83 -20.51 -8.90
CA GLU A 59 -7.49 -21.83 -9.07
C GLU A 59 -6.47 -22.96 -9.31
N ARG A 60 -5.39 -22.67 -10.05
CA ARG A 60 -4.36 -23.67 -10.38
C ARG A 60 -3.31 -23.89 -9.31
N LYS A 61 -2.96 -22.84 -8.54
CA LYS A 61 -1.78 -22.83 -7.68
C LYS A 61 -2.06 -22.40 -6.24
N GLY A 62 -3.30 -22.01 -5.95
CA GLY A 62 -3.66 -21.40 -4.68
C GLY A 62 -3.32 -19.91 -4.60
N ILE A 63 -3.93 -19.21 -3.66
CA ILE A 63 -3.71 -17.78 -3.43
C ILE A 63 -2.30 -17.49 -2.89
N ASP A 64 -1.68 -18.47 -2.20
CA ASP A 64 -0.31 -18.37 -1.72
C ASP A 64 0.68 -18.08 -2.85
N TYR A 65 0.43 -18.65 -4.04
CA TYR A 65 1.25 -18.36 -5.21
C TYR A 65 1.29 -16.87 -5.53
N ILE A 66 0.19 -16.14 -5.32
CA ILE A 66 0.10 -14.72 -5.65
C ILE A 66 0.86 -13.87 -4.61
N PHE A 67 0.61 -14.08 -3.31
CA PHE A 67 1.03 -13.13 -2.29
C PHE A 67 2.26 -13.55 -1.48
N SER A 68 2.71 -14.81 -1.55
CA SER A 68 3.81 -15.30 -0.68
C SER A 68 5.11 -14.52 -0.83
N ALA A 69 5.42 -14.01 -2.04
CA ALA A 69 6.67 -13.28 -2.29
C ALA A 69 6.72 -11.88 -1.66
N VAL A 70 5.57 -11.31 -1.30
CA VAL A 70 5.47 -9.95 -0.72
C VAL A 70 4.97 -9.95 0.71
N LYS A 71 4.58 -11.12 1.24
CA LYS A 71 4.02 -11.29 2.59
C LYS A 71 4.87 -10.66 3.67
N ASP A 72 6.17 -10.93 3.67
CA ASP A 72 7.06 -10.42 4.73
C ASP A 72 7.15 -8.89 4.69
N SER A 73 7.14 -8.29 3.49
CA SER A 73 7.11 -6.83 3.33
C SER A 73 5.82 -6.22 3.88
N PHE A 74 4.68 -6.89 3.68
CA PHE A 74 3.39 -6.43 4.17
C PHE A 74 3.29 -6.55 5.70
N LEU A 75 3.70 -7.69 6.25
CA LEU A 75 3.67 -7.93 7.70
C LEU A 75 4.70 -7.11 8.49
N ALA A 76 5.77 -6.64 7.84
CA ALA A 76 6.78 -5.78 8.47
C ALA A 76 6.35 -4.31 8.57
N ALA A 77 5.27 -3.89 7.93
CA ALA A 77 4.74 -2.55 8.00
C ALA A 77 3.62 -2.43 9.06
N ASP A 78 3.40 -1.22 9.56
CA ASP A 78 2.30 -0.95 10.49
C ASP A 78 0.94 -0.97 9.78
N ALA A 79 0.94 -0.63 8.49
CA ALA A 79 -0.23 -0.77 7.62
C ALA A 79 0.19 -1.13 6.20
N THR A 80 -0.67 -1.90 5.52
CA THR A 80 -0.54 -2.18 4.08
C THR A 80 -1.84 -1.79 3.39
N VAL A 81 -1.72 -0.90 2.42
CA VAL A 81 -2.81 -0.35 1.61
C VAL A 81 -2.71 -0.91 0.20
N ILE A 82 -3.75 -1.58 -0.27
CA ILE A 82 -3.89 -2.01 -1.67
C ILE A 82 -4.92 -1.14 -2.40
N ASN A 83 -4.74 -0.90 -3.69
CA ASN A 83 -5.85 -0.45 -4.54
C ASN A 83 -6.63 -1.69 -5.02
N LEU A 84 -7.77 -1.96 -4.38
CA LEU A 84 -8.60 -3.13 -4.69
C LEU A 84 -9.48 -2.81 -5.91
N GLU A 85 -9.01 -3.19 -7.10
CA GLU A 85 -9.61 -2.82 -8.38
C GLU A 85 -10.57 -3.90 -8.91
N CYS A 86 -11.34 -4.48 -8.00
CA CYS A 86 -12.46 -5.37 -8.31
C CYS A 86 -13.38 -5.52 -7.10
N PRO A 87 -14.69 -5.73 -7.30
CA PRO A 87 -15.58 -6.13 -6.22
C PRO A 87 -15.23 -7.52 -5.68
N LEU A 88 -15.31 -7.67 -4.36
CA LEU A 88 -15.33 -8.97 -3.67
C LEU A 88 -16.77 -9.36 -3.41
N THR A 89 -17.35 -10.21 -4.24
CA THR A 89 -18.76 -10.58 -4.15
C THR A 89 -19.05 -11.91 -4.84
N ASP A 90 -19.98 -12.67 -4.31
CA ASP A 90 -20.46 -13.91 -4.93
C ASP A 90 -21.66 -13.68 -5.85
N VAL A 91 -22.30 -12.50 -5.79
CA VAL A 91 -23.40 -12.17 -6.70
C VAL A 91 -22.89 -11.76 -8.08
N TYR A 92 -23.72 -11.93 -9.08
CA TYR A 92 -23.44 -11.49 -10.46
C TYR A 92 -24.53 -10.50 -10.88
N THR A 93 -24.26 -9.22 -10.67
CA THR A 93 -25.17 -8.10 -10.99
C THR A 93 -24.40 -6.99 -11.75
N PRO A 94 -23.85 -7.33 -12.94
CA PRO A 94 -22.95 -6.44 -13.66
C PRO A 94 -23.65 -5.18 -14.11
N VAL A 95 -22.96 -4.05 -13.98
CA VAL A 95 -23.35 -2.81 -14.65
C VAL A 95 -23.00 -2.88 -16.14
N MET A 96 -23.66 -2.08 -16.98
CA MET A 96 -23.35 -2.02 -18.41
C MET A 96 -22.03 -1.28 -18.65
N LYS A 97 -20.93 -2.02 -18.83
CA LYS A 97 -19.58 -1.48 -18.97
C LYS A 97 -18.72 -2.41 -19.81
N LYS A 98 -17.67 -1.90 -20.46
CA LYS A 98 -16.81 -2.70 -21.35
C LYS A 98 -16.01 -3.76 -20.59
N TYR A 99 -15.41 -3.40 -19.48
CA TYR A 99 -14.64 -4.30 -18.61
C TYR A 99 -15.34 -4.38 -17.27
N ILE A 100 -15.69 -5.58 -16.85
CA ILE A 100 -16.45 -5.87 -15.64
C ILE A 100 -15.71 -6.94 -14.87
N PHE A 101 -15.40 -6.67 -13.61
CA PHE A 101 -14.66 -7.56 -12.74
C PHE A 101 -15.52 -8.08 -11.60
N LYS A 102 -15.14 -9.23 -11.09
CA LYS A 102 -15.76 -9.87 -9.93
C LYS A 102 -14.82 -10.92 -9.32
N ALA A 103 -14.47 -10.77 -8.06
CA ALA A 103 -13.71 -11.76 -7.30
C ALA A 103 -14.55 -12.35 -6.16
N ASP A 104 -14.21 -13.57 -5.71
CA ASP A 104 -14.93 -14.25 -4.64
C ASP A 104 -14.73 -13.53 -3.29
N GLU A 105 -15.78 -13.41 -2.46
CA GLU A 105 -15.73 -12.75 -1.14
C GLU A 105 -14.69 -13.37 -0.20
N LYS A 106 -14.45 -14.68 -0.30
CA LYS A 106 -13.48 -15.41 0.54
C LYS A 106 -12.05 -14.86 0.46
N TRP A 107 -11.70 -14.15 -0.62
CA TRP A 107 -10.35 -13.59 -0.77
C TRP A 107 -10.05 -12.46 0.22
N ALA A 108 -11.05 -11.86 0.85
CA ALA A 108 -10.84 -10.89 1.93
C ALA A 108 -10.05 -11.51 3.09
N ALA A 109 -10.40 -12.73 3.52
CA ALA A 109 -9.67 -13.46 4.56
C ALA A 109 -8.22 -13.73 4.17
N SER A 110 -7.99 -14.09 2.89
CA SER A 110 -6.63 -14.30 2.38
C SER A 110 -5.83 -13.01 2.35
N LEU A 111 -6.40 -11.90 1.87
CA LEU A 111 -5.73 -10.59 1.90
C LEU A 111 -5.28 -10.22 3.32
N LYS A 112 -6.15 -10.42 4.33
CA LYS A 112 -5.79 -10.22 5.74
C LYS A 112 -4.64 -11.10 6.19
N GLN A 113 -4.65 -12.38 5.84
CA GLN A 113 -3.61 -13.35 6.19
C GLN A 113 -2.23 -12.93 5.63
N TYR A 114 -2.21 -12.23 4.49
CA TYR A 114 -0.97 -11.72 3.90
C TYR A 114 -0.57 -10.34 4.43
N GLY A 115 -1.32 -9.76 5.37
CA GLY A 115 -0.96 -8.51 6.03
C GLY A 115 -1.62 -7.27 5.43
N VAL A 116 -2.58 -7.41 4.51
CA VAL A 116 -3.39 -6.28 4.05
C VAL A 116 -4.25 -5.76 5.18
N THR A 117 -4.19 -4.46 5.44
CA THR A 117 -4.94 -3.79 6.51
C THR A 117 -5.97 -2.80 5.97
N HIS A 118 -5.75 -2.26 4.77
CA HIS A 118 -6.59 -1.24 4.16
C HIS A 118 -6.78 -1.53 2.67
N ALA A 119 -7.97 -1.24 2.17
CA ALA A 119 -8.30 -1.33 0.76
C ALA A 119 -8.80 0.03 0.25
N ALA A 120 -8.04 0.66 -0.65
CA ALA A 120 -8.50 1.81 -1.41
C ALA A 120 -9.55 1.35 -2.41
N MET A 121 -10.78 1.82 -2.23
CA MET A 121 -11.94 1.41 -3.01
C MET A 121 -12.40 2.48 -4.01
N ALA A 122 -11.92 3.71 -3.87
CA ALA A 122 -12.27 4.77 -4.81
C ALA A 122 -11.51 4.58 -6.14
N ASN A 123 -11.99 3.68 -6.98
CA ASN A 123 -11.51 3.37 -8.32
C ASN A 123 -12.67 3.09 -9.29
N ASN A 124 -12.38 2.94 -10.59
CA ASN A 124 -13.39 2.80 -11.63
C ASN A 124 -14.00 1.38 -11.70
N HIS A 125 -13.50 0.40 -10.94
CA HIS A 125 -14.00 -0.98 -10.96
C HIS A 125 -14.76 -1.40 -9.69
N THR A 126 -14.76 -0.60 -8.64
CA THR A 126 -15.42 -0.91 -7.37
C THR A 126 -16.92 -1.16 -7.53
N TYR A 127 -17.57 -0.52 -8.53
CA TYR A 127 -19.01 -0.61 -8.76
C TYR A 127 -19.39 -1.57 -9.91
N ASP A 128 -18.49 -2.40 -10.38
CA ASP A 128 -18.72 -3.29 -11.53
C ASP A 128 -19.89 -4.27 -11.33
N GLN A 129 -20.24 -4.57 -10.08
CA GLN A 129 -21.37 -5.43 -9.70
C GLN A 129 -22.48 -4.63 -8.99
N GLY A 130 -22.58 -3.32 -9.27
CA GLY A 130 -23.60 -2.43 -8.72
C GLY A 130 -23.51 -2.25 -7.20
N SER A 131 -24.55 -1.67 -6.62
CA SER A 131 -24.64 -1.41 -5.16
C SER A 131 -24.47 -2.67 -4.34
N THR A 132 -25.05 -3.78 -4.76
CA THR A 132 -24.95 -5.07 -4.05
C THR A 132 -23.51 -5.57 -4.01
N GLY A 133 -22.79 -5.51 -5.14
CA GLY A 133 -21.37 -5.89 -5.20
C GLY A 133 -20.49 -4.99 -4.34
N LEU A 134 -20.74 -3.67 -4.36
CA LEU A 134 -20.06 -2.71 -3.50
C LEU A 134 -20.26 -3.01 -2.01
N LEU A 135 -21.52 -3.21 -1.58
CA LEU A 135 -21.84 -3.52 -0.18
C LEU A 135 -21.26 -4.85 0.28
N ASN A 136 -21.32 -5.89 -0.57
CA ASN A 136 -20.69 -7.17 -0.28
C ASN A 136 -19.18 -7.04 -0.10
N THR A 137 -18.52 -6.26 -0.95
CA THR A 137 -17.09 -5.96 -0.83
C THR A 137 -16.76 -5.29 0.50
N VAL A 138 -17.51 -4.25 0.87
CA VAL A 138 -17.31 -3.54 2.15
C VAL A 138 -17.51 -4.47 3.34
N ARG A 139 -18.56 -5.30 3.31
CA ARG A 139 -18.84 -6.30 4.35
C ARG A 139 -17.68 -7.30 4.43
N ALA A 140 -17.28 -7.91 3.32
CA ALA A 140 -16.22 -8.90 3.29
C ALA A 140 -14.89 -8.35 3.83
N LEU A 141 -14.55 -7.11 3.50
CA LEU A 141 -13.36 -6.43 4.03
C LEU A 141 -13.47 -6.22 5.54
N LYS A 142 -14.58 -5.65 6.03
CA LYS A 142 -14.81 -5.36 7.46
C LYS A 142 -14.85 -6.63 8.31
N ASP A 143 -15.49 -7.69 7.82
CA ASP A 143 -15.58 -8.99 8.51
C ASP A 143 -14.22 -9.66 8.66
N ASN A 144 -13.21 -9.19 7.92
CA ASN A 144 -11.82 -9.65 7.98
C ASN A 144 -10.85 -8.56 8.49
N ASP A 145 -11.33 -7.56 9.24
CA ASP A 145 -10.52 -6.47 9.79
C ASP A 145 -9.66 -5.74 8.74
N ILE A 146 -10.17 -5.57 7.53
CA ILE A 146 -9.58 -4.72 6.49
C ILE A 146 -10.45 -3.46 6.38
N ILE A 147 -9.83 -2.30 6.48
CA ILE A 147 -10.53 -1.02 6.46
C ILE A 147 -10.78 -0.58 5.01
N PRO A 148 -12.05 -0.48 4.55
CA PRO A 148 -12.37 0.08 3.25
C PRO A 148 -12.19 1.60 3.28
N MET A 149 -11.43 2.15 2.33
CA MET A 149 -11.16 3.57 2.21
C MET A 149 -11.96 4.18 1.06
N GLY A 150 -12.43 5.42 1.23
CA GLY A 150 -13.14 6.15 0.17
C GLY A 150 -14.56 5.62 -0.09
N PHE A 151 -15.19 4.99 0.88
CA PHE A 151 -16.56 4.48 0.85
C PHE A 151 -17.43 5.19 1.85
N GLY A 152 -18.74 5.37 1.52
CA GLY A 152 -19.75 5.90 2.43
C GLY A 152 -21.13 5.98 1.76
N PHE A 153 -22.11 6.40 2.53
CA PHE A 153 -23.47 6.64 2.06
C PHE A 153 -23.73 8.11 1.75
N THR A 154 -22.96 9.00 2.39
CA THR A 154 -23.01 10.45 2.15
C THR A 154 -21.68 10.94 1.59
N ASP A 155 -21.66 12.10 0.95
CA ASP A 155 -20.43 12.70 0.44
C ASP A 155 -19.42 12.99 1.55
N GLU A 156 -19.89 13.35 2.75
CA GLU A 156 -19.02 13.56 3.91
C GLU A 156 -18.38 12.24 4.39
N GLU A 157 -19.11 11.13 4.39
CA GLU A 157 -18.55 9.83 4.74
C GLU A 157 -17.54 9.34 3.72
N ARG A 158 -17.83 9.51 2.42
CA ARG A 158 -16.97 9.06 1.31
C ARG A 158 -15.62 9.76 1.30
N VAL A 159 -15.59 11.07 1.63
CA VAL A 159 -14.37 11.88 1.62
C VAL A 159 -13.61 11.84 2.95
N LYS A 160 -14.21 11.28 4.00
CA LYS A 160 -13.59 11.19 5.33
C LYS A 160 -12.29 10.38 5.26
N PRO A 161 -11.17 10.92 5.77
CA PRO A 161 -9.92 10.17 5.79
C PRO A 161 -9.98 9.01 6.80
N VAL A 162 -9.21 7.96 6.51
CA VAL A 162 -8.86 6.94 7.49
C VAL A 162 -7.64 7.43 8.27
N GLU A 163 -7.73 7.38 9.59
CA GLU A 163 -6.69 7.85 10.48
C GLU A 163 -5.90 6.69 11.08
N LEU A 164 -4.58 6.85 11.09
CA LEU A 164 -3.63 5.95 11.73
C LEU A 164 -2.85 6.74 12.79
N GLU A 165 -2.64 6.12 13.96
CA GLU A 165 -1.81 6.71 15.01
C GLU A 165 -0.91 5.65 15.61
N LYS A 166 0.38 5.98 15.75
CA LYS A 166 1.36 5.15 16.47
C LYS A 166 2.41 6.06 17.09
N ASN A 167 2.63 5.91 18.40
CA ASN A 167 3.66 6.64 19.16
C ASN A 167 3.59 8.18 18.98
N GLY A 168 2.37 8.72 18.88
CA GLY A 168 2.12 10.15 18.67
C GLY A 168 2.30 10.63 17.23
N ILE A 169 2.68 9.75 16.29
CA ILE A 169 2.67 10.05 14.85
C ILE A 169 1.28 9.78 14.32
N LYS A 170 0.66 10.82 13.76
CA LYS A 170 -0.70 10.75 13.18
C LYS A 170 -0.62 10.88 11.66
N VAL A 171 -1.33 10.00 10.98
CA VAL A 171 -1.42 9.99 9.51
C VAL A 171 -2.89 9.90 9.10
N ALA A 172 -3.33 10.74 8.18
CA ALA A 172 -4.66 10.70 7.59
C ALA A 172 -4.56 10.30 6.11
N LEU A 173 -5.27 9.25 5.72
CA LEU A 173 -5.31 8.68 4.38
C LEU A 173 -6.60 9.09 3.70
N PHE A 174 -6.55 9.97 2.71
CA PHE A 174 -7.67 10.29 1.82
C PHE A 174 -7.63 9.35 0.62
N ASN A 175 -8.78 8.83 0.19
CA ASN A 175 -8.86 8.01 -1.03
C ASN A 175 -9.96 8.55 -1.94
N SER A 176 -9.65 8.81 -3.22
CA SER A 176 -10.61 9.34 -4.18
C SER A 176 -10.30 8.91 -5.63
N VAL A 177 -11.35 8.78 -6.45
CA VAL A 177 -11.24 8.56 -7.89
C VAL A 177 -11.50 9.85 -8.66
N PHE A 178 -10.58 10.21 -9.58
CA PHE A 178 -10.65 11.43 -10.36
C PHE A 178 -11.18 11.19 -11.80
N LEU A 179 -11.56 9.96 -12.09
CA LEU A 179 -12.13 9.58 -13.37
C LEU A 179 -13.63 9.88 -13.43
N ARG A 180 -14.16 10.00 -14.65
CA ARG A 180 -15.59 9.88 -14.88
C ARG A 180 -15.94 8.40 -14.93
N LEU A 181 -16.83 7.97 -14.04
CA LEU A 181 -17.26 6.57 -13.99
C LEU A 181 -18.32 6.28 -15.04
N GLU A 182 -18.22 5.12 -15.67
CA GLU A 182 -19.15 4.67 -16.69
C GLU A 182 -20.45 4.15 -16.06
N ASN A 183 -21.59 4.61 -16.58
CA ASN A 183 -22.92 4.09 -16.23
C ASN A 183 -23.22 4.01 -14.73
N TRP A 184 -22.64 4.88 -13.94
CA TRP A 184 -22.92 5.01 -12.52
C TRP A 184 -23.22 6.46 -12.15
N ILE A 185 -24.41 6.65 -11.60
CA ILE A 185 -24.84 7.91 -10.99
C ILE A 185 -24.89 7.65 -9.48
N GLN A 186 -24.04 8.34 -8.75
CA GLN A 186 -24.00 8.29 -7.30
C GLN A 186 -24.95 9.33 -6.73
N THR A 187 -25.82 8.90 -5.81
CA THR A 187 -26.74 9.78 -5.10
C THR A 187 -26.41 9.79 -3.59
N ASP A 188 -26.76 10.86 -2.92
CA ASP A 188 -26.61 10.94 -1.48
C ASP A 188 -27.60 10.00 -0.77
N GLY A 189 -27.18 9.36 0.31
CA GLY A 189 -27.95 8.32 1.00
C GLY A 189 -27.75 6.91 0.44
N GLU A 190 -27.21 6.75 -0.77
CA GLU A 190 -26.90 5.47 -1.38
C GLU A 190 -25.42 5.08 -1.19
N PRO A 191 -25.08 3.76 -1.20
CA PRO A 191 -23.70 3.33 -1.07
C PRO A 191 -22.87 3.81 -2.26
N GLY A 192 -21.73 4.42 -1.97
CA GLY A 192 -20.88 5.01 -3.00
C GLY A 192 -19.44 5.15 -2.60
N ILE A 193 -18.62 5.68 -3.53
CA ILE A 193 -17.21 5.94 -3.32
C ILE A 193 -16.87 7.43 -3.47
N CYS A 194 -15.73 7.83 -2.95
CA CYS A 194 -15.27 9.22 -3.06
C CYS A 194 -14.89 9.56 -4.51
N MET A 195 -15.62 10.50 -5.10
CA MET A 195 -15.37 11.05 -6.44
C MET A 195 -14.94 12.52 -6.41
N VAL A 196 -14.61 13.01 -5.22
CA VAL A 196 -14.15 14.40 -4.99
C VAL A 196 -12.73 14.56 -5.52
N LYS A 197 -12.49 15.52 -6.40
CA LYS A 197 -11.23 15.67 -7.12
C LYS A 197 -10.76 17.12 -7.21
N GLY A 198 -9.50 17.29 -7.59
CA GLY A 198 -8.88 18.57 -7.86
C GLY A 198 -8.96 19.53 -6.66
N ASN A 199 -9.46 20.73 -6.92
CA ASN A 199 -9.57 21.81 -5.93
C ASN A 199 -10.53 21.47 -4.77
N GLU A 200 -11.55 20.67 -5.00
CA GLU A 200 -12.48 20.28 -3.93
C GLU A 200 -11.80 19.35 -2.92
N LEU A 201 -11.08 18.30 -3.36
CA LEU A 201 -10.31 17.45 -2.46
C LEU A 201 -9.22 18.25 -1.74
N ALA A 202 -8.54 19.15 -2.46
CA ALA A 202 -7.57 20.07 -1.86
C ALA A 202 -8.19 20.93 -0.76
N ALA A 203 -9.41 21.45 -0.95
CA ALA A 203 -10.11 22.22 0.08
C ALA A 203 -10.45 21.34 1.31
N ARG A 204 -10.89 20.09 1.11
CA ARG A 204 -11.14 19.14 2.21
C ARG A 204 -9.86 18.84 2.99
N ILE A 205 -8.75 18.57 2.30
CA ILE A 205 -7.43 18.33 2.90
C ILE A 205 -6.96 19.58 3.68
N SER A 206 -7.05 20.76 3.09
CA SER A 206 -6.65 22.00 3.74
C SER A 206 -7.46 22.27 5.03
N SER A 207 -8.79 22.06 4.96
CA SER A 207 -9.66 22.19 6.15
C SER A 207 -9.31 21.17 7.24
N TYR A 208 -8.99 19.95 6.85
CA TYR A 208 -8.54 18.91 7.79
C TYR A 208 -7.20 19.28 8.43
N LYS A 209 -6.23 19.72 7.62
CA LYS A 209 -4.88 20.12 8.07
C LYS A 209 -4.92 21.31 9.03
N GLN A 210 -5.84 22.28 8.81
CA GLN A 210 -6.04 23.41 9.74
C GLN A 210 -6.51 22.94 11.13
N LYS A 211 -7.35 21.92 11.20
CA LYS A 211 -7.84 21.33 12.46
C LYS A 211 -6.83 20.38 13.11
N HIS A 212 -5.97 19.78 12.31
CA HIS A 212 -5.00 18.75 12.71
C HIS A 212 -3.60 19.07 12.14
N PRO A 213 -2.95 20.18 12.60
CA PRO A 213 -1.73 20.69 11.97
C PRO A 213 -0.55 19.72 11.99
N ASP A 214 -0.47 18.86 13.01
CA ASP A 214 0.63 17.88 13.17
C ASP A 214 0.39 16.56 12.46
N THR A 215 -0.82 16.34 11.90
CA THR A 215 -1.16 15.10 11.18
C THR A 215 -0.53 15.10 9.79
N LYS A 216 0.14 14.03 9.45
CA LYS A 216 0.65 13.77 8.10
C LYS A 216 -0.48 13.37 7.16
N ILE A 217 -0.45 13.83 5.93
CA ILE A 217 -1.52 13.60 4.95
C ILE A 217 -1.01 12.78 3.78
N ILE A 218 -1.69 11.67 3.50
CA ILE A 218 -1.50 10.90 2.25
C ILE A 218 -2.79 10.96 1.44
N ALA A 219 -2.68 11.31 0.15
CA ALA A 219 -3.76 11.19 -0.81
C ALA A 219 -3.52 9.97 -1.71
N VAL A 220 -4.39 8.97 -1.62
CA VAL A 220 -4.43 7.80 -2.49
C VAL A 220 -5.44 8.07 -3.59
N VAL A 221 -4.99 8.25 -4.82
CA VAL A 221 -5.84 8.73 -5.92
C VAL A 221 -5.81 7.78 -7.12
N HIS A 222 -6.97 7.57 -7.73
CA HIS A 222 -7.14 6.77 -8.93
C HIS A 222 -7.44 7.71 -10.10
N TRP A 223 -6.45 7.95 -10.97
CA TRP A 223 -6.46 9.06 -11.92
C TRP A 223 -5.65 8.80 -13.20
N GLY A 224 -5.72 9.73 -14.14
CA GLY A 224 -4.89 9.73 -15.34
C GLY A 224 -5.51 8.99 -16.52
N VAL A 225 -4.65 8.48 -17.38
CA VAL A 225 -5.04 7.80 -18.63
C VAL A 225 -4.28 6.48 -18.71
N GLU A 226 -4.99 5.39 -19.01
CA GLU A 226 -4.40 4.05 -19.16
C GLU A 226 -3.23 4.06 -20.15
N PHE A 227 -2.15 3.38 -19.77
CA PHE A 227 -0.96 3.12 -20.58
C PHE A 227 -0.18 4.37 -21.02
N MET A 228 -0.44 5.53 -20.43
CA MET A 228 0.37 6.72 -20.67
C MET A 228 1.59 6.73 -19.75
N PRO A 229 2.84 6.74 -20.30
CA PRO A 229 4.06 6.63 -19.49
C PRO A 229 4.39 7.89 -18.69
N TYR A 230 3.74 9.00 -19.00
CA TYR A 230 3.93 10.27 -18.31
C TYR A 230 2.58 10.81 -17.80
N PRO A 231 2.59 11.49 -16.65
CA PRO A 231 1.36 12.09 -16.12
C PRO A 231 0.80 13.15 -17.06
N SER A 232 -0.50 13.12 -17.26
CA SER A 232 -1.24 14.13 -18.01
C SER A 232 -1.10 15.52 -17.36
N HIS A 233 -1.38 16.57 -18.11
CA HIS A 233 -1.43 17.92 -17.56
C HIS A 233 -2.41 18.03 -16.39
N GLN A 234 -3.57 17.35 -16.47
CA GLN A 234 -4.55 17.35 -15.38
C GLN A 234 -3.99 16.71 -14.11
N GLN A 235 -3.32 15.55 -14.21
CA GLN A 235 -2.66 14.93 -13.05
C GLN A 235 -1.63 15.86 -12.39
N GLN A 236 -0.87 16.61 -13.22
CA GLN A 236 0.13 17.55 -12.71
C GLN A 236 -0.52 18.76 -12.01
N MET A 237 -1.63 19.27 -12.55
CA MET A 237 -2.40 20.34 -11.90
C MET A 237 -3.03 19.87 -10.58
N ASP A 238 -3.65 18.69 -10.57
CA ASP A 238 -4.25 18.12 -9.37
C ASP A 238 -3.18 17.85 -8.29
N ALA A 239 -2.02 17.32 -8.68
CA ALA A 239 -0.89 17.12 -7.76
C ALA A 239 -0.43 18.44 -7.11
N MET A 240 -0.36 19.53 -7.89
CA MET A 240 0.00 20.87 -7.38
C MET A 240 -1.04 21.38 -6.38
N LEU A 241 -2.34 21.19 -6.66
CA LEU A 241 -3.42 21.59 -5.77
C LEU A 241 -3.36 20.82 -4.43
N LEU A 242 -3.23 19.49 -4.49
CA LEU A 242 -3.16 18.66 -3.30
C LEU A 242 -1.90 18.94 -2.47
N ALA A 243 -0.73 19.10 -3.12
CA ALA A 243 0.50 19.49 -2.44
C ALA A 243 0.37 20.85 -1.75
N SER A 244 -0.29 21.83 -2.41
CA SER A 244 -0.53 23.15 -1.83
C SER A 244 -1.50 23.14 -0.64
N ALA A 245 -2.36 22.12 -0.56
CA ALA A 245 -3.29 21.91 0.55
C ALA A 245 -2.65 21.27 1.79
N GLY A 246 -1.37 20.88 1.72
CA GLY A 246 -0.63 20.28 2.82
C GLY A 246 -0.55 18.76 2.79
N THR A 247 -0.70 18.13 1.60
CA THR A 247 -0.45 16.70 1.40
C THR A 247 1.06 16.42 1.45
N ASP A 248 1.48 15.45 2.26
CA ASP A 248 2.88 15.01 2.38
C ASP A 248 3.25 14.00 1.26
N VAL A 249 2.35 13.08 0.92
CA VAL A 249 2.57 12.07 -0.13
C VAL A 249 1.31 11.86 -0.96
N ILE A 250 1.45 11.79 -2.27
CA ILE A 250 0.38 11.36 -3.20
C ILE A 250 0.76 10.00 -3.79
N VAL A 251 -0.15 9.03 -3.71
CA VAL A 251 0.01 7.69 -4.28
C VAL A 251 -1.05 7.50 -5.38
N GLY A 252 -0.59 7.42 -6.63
CA GLY A 252 -1.44 7.33 -7.80
C GLY A 252 -1.60 5.92 -8.35
N HIS A 253 -2.79 5.66 -8.94
CA HIS A 253 -3.24 4.40 -9.54
C HIS A 253 -3.98 4.66 -10.85
N HIS A 254 -4.36 3.62 -11.59
CA HIS A 254 -5.13 3.61 -12.84
C HIS A 254 -4.31 3.53 -14.14
N PRO A 255 -3.18 4.19 -14.35
CA PRO A 255 -2.49 4.08 -15.65
C PRO A 255 -2.04 2.65 -16.01
N HIS A 256 -2.07 1.69 -15.07
CA HIS A 256 -1.64 0.29 -15.24
C HIS A 256 -0.18 0.12 -15.66
N ILE A 257 0.57 1.19 -15.68
CA ILE A 257 2.02 1.26 -15.88
C ILE A 257 2.63 2.24 -14.89
N VAL A 258 3.90 2.07 -14.60
CA VAL A 258 4.63 2.98 -13.72
C VAL A 258 4.76 4.34 -14.37
N GLN A 259 4.39 5.39 -13.66
CA GLN A 259 4.68 6.78 -14.03
C GLN A 259 5.77 7.38 -13.14
N PRO A 260 6.41 8.49 -13.53
CA PRO A 260 7.46 9.14 -12.74
C PRO A 260 7.04 9.49 -11.32
N VAL A 261 8.04 9.51 -10.43
CA VAL A 261 7.92 10.08 -9.08
C VAL A 261 8.57 11.46 -9.10
N LYS A 262 7.90 12.46 -8.54
CA LYS A 262 8.39 13.85 -8.49
C LYS A 262 8.09 14.48 -7.14
N ASN A 263 8.94 15.38 -6.71
CA ASN A 263 8.61 16.28 -5.61
C ASN A 263 7.91 17.52 -6.17
N VAL A 264 6.75 17.82 -5.61
CA VAL A 264 5.96 19.01 -5.91
C VAL A 264 5.82 19.78 -4.59
N LYS A 265 6.52 20.90 -4.46
CA LYS A 265 6.75 21.55 -3.15
C LYS A 265 7.36 20.54 -2.17
N ASP A 266 6.78 20.41 -0.97
CA ASP A 266 7.21 19.47 0.07
C ASP A 266 6.51 18.09 -0.03
N CYS A 267 5.74 17.86 -1.10
CA CYS A 267 4.98 16.63 -1.33
C CYS A 267 5.71 15.69 -2.28
N THR A 268 5.88 14.44 -1.89
CA THR A 268 6.33 13.38 -2.82
C THR A 268 5.13 12.85 -3.60
N VAL A 269 5.15 12.99 -4.93
CA VAL A 269 4.09 12.55 -5.83
C VAL A 269 4.53 11.31 -6.59
N ILE A 270 3.92 10.18 -6.30
CA ILE A 270 4.03 8.93 -7.06
C ILE A 270 2.85 8.93 -8.03
N TYR A 271 3.06 9.30 -9.30
CA TYR A 271 1.96 9.47 -10.24
C TYR A 271 1.24 8.18 -10.60
N SER A 272 1.96 7.04 -10.65
CA SER A 272 1.37 5.71 -10.75
C SER A 272 2.36 4.65 -10.28
N LEU A 273 1.90 3.72 -9.44
CA LEU A 273 2.65 2.53 -9.04
C LEU A 273 2.57 1.40 -10.10
N GLY A 274 1.70 1.53 -11.11
CA GLY A 274 1.39 0.49 -12.08
C GLY A 274 0.52 -0.62 -11.50
N ASN A 275 0.48 -1.76 -12.16
CA ASN A 275 -0.19 -2.97 -11.65
C ASN A 275 0.59 -3.56 -10.47
N PHE A 276 -0.06 -4.43 -9.68
CA PHE A 276 0.64 -5.22 -8.66
C PHE A 276 0.25 -6.69 -8.73
N VAL A 277 -1.04 -6.98 -8.65
CA VAL A 277 -1.59 -8.30 -8.95
C VAL A 277 -2.54 -8.14 -10.13
N PHE A 278 -2.08 -8.53 -11.32
CA PHE A 278 -2.82 -8.25 -12.55
C PHE A 278 -2.43 -9.23 -13.65
N ASP A 279 -3.29 -9.40 -14.66
CA ASP A 279 -3.07 -10.29 -15.81
C ASP A 279 -2.79 -9.52 -17.11
N GLN A 280 -2.06 -8.42 -17.04
CA GLN A 280 -1.77 -7.59 -18.20
C GLN A 280 -0.85 -8.32 -19.19
N SER A 281 -1.22 -8.25 -20.49
CA SER A 281 -0.42 -8.84 -21.58
C SER A 281 0.70 -7.92 -22.08
N ARG A 282 0.62 -6.61 -21.78
CA ARG A 282 1.63 -5.63 -22.15
C ARG A 282 2.86 -5.80 -21.27
N GLU A 283 4.05 -5.71 -21.85
CA GLU A 283 5.32 -5.84 -21.13
C GLU A 283 5.50 -4.75 -20.07
N ASP A 284 5.20 -3.50 -20.43
CA ASP A 284 5.26 -2.35 -19.53
C ASP A 284 4.23 -2.42 -18.39
N GLY A 285 3.11 -3.10 -18.60
CA GLY A 285 2.10 -3.39 -17.57
C GLY A 285 2.50 -4.49 -16.58
N ASN A 286 3.62 -5.20 -16.83
CA ASN A 286 4.20 -6.20 -15.93
C ASN A 286 5.38 -5.66 -15.10
N LYS A 287 5.64 -4.36 -15.18
CA LYS A 287 6.57 -3.62 -14.32
C LYS A 287 5.77 -2.71 -13.39
N ALA A 288 6.08 -2.78 -12.11
CA ALA A 288 5.36 -2.05 -11.09
C ALA A 288 6.30 -1.50 -10.02
N LYS A 289 5.75 -0.73 -9.11
CA LYS A 289 6.43 -0.33 -7.88
C LYS A 289 5.57 -0.63 -6.66
N MET A 290 6.24 -0.90 -5.56
CA MET A 290 5.66 -0.92 -4.22
C MET A 290 6.33 0.21 -3.43
N ALA A 291 5.55 1.06 -2.77
CA ALA A 291 6.07 2.17 -1.99
C ALA A 291 5.98 1.86 -0.50
N LYS A 292 7.07 2.05 0.25
CA LYS A 292 7.07 2.12 1.71
C LYS A 292 7.24 3.57 2.13
N VAL A 293 6.23 4.12 2.80
CA VAL A 293 6.26 5.46 3.38
C VAL A 293 6.48 5.31 4.88
N THR A 294 7.50 5.96 5.41
CA THR A 294 7.83 5.94 6.83
C THR A 294 7.80 7.37 7.37
N PHE A 295 6.97 7.58 8.37
CA PHE A 295 6.89 8.85 9.08
C PHE A 295 7.65 8.74 10.41
N ARG A 296 8.50 9.73 10.65
CA ARG A 296 9.12 10.04 11.93
C ARG A 296 8.71 11.45 12.34
N LYS A 297 8.96 11.86 13.55
CA LYS A 297 8.50 13.16 14.08
C LYS A 297 8.73 14.33 13.11
N ASN A 298 9.89 14.41 12.46
CA ASN A 298 10.29 15.53 11.59
C ASN A 298 10.67 15.08 10.17
N GLU A 299 10.41 13.81 9.79
CA GLU A 299 10.87 13.24 8.54
C GLU A 299 9.77 12.41 7.89
N THR A 300 9.68 12.50 6.59
CA THR A 300 8.89 11.60 5.74
C THR A 300 9.86 10.96 4.74
N GLU A 301 10.00 9.64 4.83
CA GLU A 301 10.83 8.85 3.93
C GLU A 301 9.95 8.02 3.01
N VAL A 302 10.27 8.02 1.72
CA VAL A 302 9.59 7.20 0.71
C VAL A 302 10.60 6.30 0.02
N ILE A 303 10.47 5.00 0.21
CA ILE A 303 11.31 3.98 -0.45
C ILE A 303 10.45 3.26 -1.50
N LEU A 304 10.97 3.16 -2.72
CA LEU A 304 10.32 2.47 -3.82
C LEU A 304 11.05 1.17 -4.12
N TYR A 305 10.30 0.08 -4.15
CA TYR A 305 10.76 -1.25 -4.57
C TYR A 305 10.28 -1.51 -5.99
N ASP A 306 11.20 -1.89 -6.87
CA ASP A 306 10.83 -2.34 -8.22
C ASP A 306 10.19 -3.73 -8.12
N ILE A 307 9.08 -3.91 -8.83
CA ILE A 307 8.29 -5.13 -8.84
C ILE A 307 8.18 -5.66 -10.27
N ASP A 308 8.50 -6.92 -10.43
CA ASP A 308 8.22 -7.69 -11.64
C ASP A 308 6.96 -8.53 -11.43
N ILE A 309 6.01 -8.44 -12.35
CA ILE A 309 4.79 -9.27 -12.31
C ILE A 309 5.00 -10.49 -13.20
N VAL A 310 5.22 -11.64 -12.59
CA VAL A 310 5.47 -12.91 -13.28
C VAL A 310 4.26 -13.81 -13.17
N LYS A 311 3.51 -13.99 -14.27
CA LYS A 311 2.27 -14.80 -14.26
C LYS A 311 1.31 -14.38 -13.15
N CYS A 312 0.99 -13.09 -13.09
CA CYS A 312 0.12 -12.42 -12.12
C CYS A 312 0.67 -12.31 -10.68
N ARG A 313 1.87 -12.78 -10.42
CA ARG A 313 2.52 -12.74 -9.11
C ARG A 313 3.50 -11.58 -9.03
N PRO A 314 3.37 -10.67 -8.06
CA PRO A 314 4.37 -9.64 -7.81
C PRO A 314 5.62 -10.25 -7.15
N GLU A 315 6.78 -9.91 -7.66
CA GLU A 315 8.07 -10.30 -7.10
C GLU A 315 8.95 -9.05 -7.00
N VAL A 316 9.62 -8.87 -5.85
CA VAL A 316 10.60 -7.78 -5.71
C VAL A 316 11.75 -8.05 -6.67
N SER A 317 12.01 -7.10 -7.58
CA SER A 317 13.06 -7.26 -8.59
C SER A 317 14.42 -7.40 -7.91
N ARG A 318 15.16 -8.42 -8.26
CA ARG A 318 16.57 -8.57 -7.84
C ARG A 318 17.42 -7.66 -8.73
N LYS A 319 18.06 -6.67 -8.11
CA LYS A 319 19.08 -5.86 -8.79
C LYS A 319 20.34 -6.66 -9.02
#